data_7de6756e3bbdaae6f4cc5b55e26c7cdd
#
_entry.id   7de6756e3bbdaae6f4cc5b55e26c7cdd
#
_cell.length_a   1.000
_cell.length_b   1.000
_cell.length_c   1.000
_cell.angle_alpha   90.00
_cell.angle_beta   90.00
_cell.angle_gamma   90.00
#
_symmetry.space_group_name_H-M   'P 1'
#
loop_
_entity.id
_entity.type
_entity.pdbx_description
1 polymer ?
#
loop_
_entity_poly.entity_id
_entity_poly.type
_entity_poly.pdbx_seq_one_letter_code
_entity_poly.pdbx_strand_id
1 'polypeptide(L)'
;MDSAKAAFNEINAQRTAAGLPALTWSDDLYNSTTLPHAKDISHTYNSDGIVYRRESDGSVVANKWLSSGIRELLMSPDATKAAVACVVAGDGTYYWTLNYQ
;
A
#
# COMPACT_ATOMS: atom_id res chain seq x y z
N MET A 1 -5.44 10.18 2.21
CA MET A 1 -5.97 9.12 3.11
C MET A 1 -7.02 8.24 2.42
N ASP A 2 -8.00 8.85 1.74
CA ASP A 2 -9.06 8.08 1.08
C ASP A 2 -8.52 7.15 -0.02
N SER A 3 -7.58 7.64 -0.84
CA SER A 3 -6.96 6.83 -1.88
C SER A 3 -6.16 5.65 -1.28
N ALA A 4 -5.46 5.90 -0.18
CA ALA A 4 -4.71 4.86 0.52
C ALA A 4 -5.65 3.79 1.09
N LYS A 5 -6.77 4.21 1.67
CA LYS A 5 -7.80 3.27 2.16
C LYS A 5 -8.44 2.49 1.02
N ALA A 6 -8.63 3.11 -0.15
CA ALA A 6 -9.16 2.41 -1.31
C ALA A 6 -8.23 1.28 -1.76
N ALA A 7 -6.91 1.51 -1.76
CA ALA A 7 -5.93 0.47 -2.06
C ALA A 7 -5.98 -0.66 -1.02
N PHE A 8 -6.03 -0.30 0.25
CA PHE A 8 -6.12 -1.26 1.35
C PHE A 8 -7.40 -2.12 1.22
N ASN A 9 -8.53 -1.47 0.94
CA ASN A 9 -9.80 -2.16 0.80
C ASN A 9 -9.81 -3.14 -0.39
N GLU A 10 -9.17 -2.78 -1.50
CA GLU A 10 -9.07 -3.66 -2.66
C GLU A 10 -8.22 -4.90 -2.34
N ILE A 11 -7.11 -4.73 -1.61
CA ILE A 11 -6.29 -5.86 -1.16
C ILE A 11 -7.12 -6.80 -0.30
N ASN A 12 -7.90 -6.26 0.64
CA ASN A 12 -8.76 -7.06 1.50
C ASN A 12 -9.88 -7.76 0.72
N ALA A 13 -10.44 -7.12 -0.30
CA ALA A 13 -11.43 -7.74 -1.16
C ALA A 13 -10.85 -8.98 -1.85
N GLN A 14 -9.63 -8.89 -2.36
CA GLN A 14 -8.95 -10.02 -2.98
C GLN A 14 -8.61 -11.12 -1.98
N ARG A 15 -8.17 -10.74 -0.78
CA ARG A 15 -7.91 -11.70 0.30
C ARG A 15 -9.17 -12.47 0.67
N THR A 16 -10.28 -11.76 0.87
CA THR A 16 -11.56 -12.37 1.21
C THR A 16 -12.04 -13.31 0.10
N ALA A 17 -11.90 -12.89 -1.16
CA ALA A 17 -12.27 -13.73 -2.31
C ALA A 17 -11.43 -15.01 -2.39
N ALA A 18 -10.20 -14.97 -1.86
CA ALA A 18 -9.31 -16.14 -1.81
C ALA A 18 -9.48 -16.98 -0.53
N GLY A 19 -10.44 -16.63 0.33
CA GLY A 19 -10.67 -17.35 1.60
C GLY A 19 -9.72 -16.97 2.72
N LEU A 20 -8.99 -15.85 2.59
CA LEU A 20 -8.05 -15.38 3.62
C LEU A 20 -8.71 -14.35 4.53
N PRO A 21 -8.33 -14.29 5.82
CA PRO A 21 -8.82 -13.23 6.70
C PRO A 21 -8.40 -11.85 6.21
N ALA A 22 -9.27 -10.85 6.37
CA ALA A 22 -8.95 -9.48 6.03
C ALA A 22 -7.82 -8.96 6.94
N LEU A 23 -6.94 -8.12 6.37
CA LEU A 23 -5.93 -7.42 7.15
C LEU A 23 -6.58 -6.30 7.97
N THR A 24 -6.04 -6.06 9.16
CA THR A 24 -6.46 -4.93 9.98
C THR A 24 -5.60 -3.71 9.64
N TRP A 25 -6.22 -2.55 9.48
CA TRP A 25 -5.47 -1.31 9.32
C TRP A 25 -4.70 -1.00 10.60
N SER A 26 -3.42 -0.68 10.47
CA SER A 26 -2.58 -0.31 11.60
C SER A 26 -2.20 1.17 11.53
N ASP A 27 -2.80 1.98 12.41
CA ASP A 27 -2.43 3.39 12.53
C ASP A 27 -0.98 3.55 12.99
N ASP A 28 -0.52 2.68 13.87
CA ASP A 28 0.87 2.71 14.33
C ASP A 28 1.84 2.51 13.18
N LEU A 29 1.58 1.51 12.35
CA LEU A 29 2.40 1.23 11.17
C LEU A 29 2.34 2.39 10.17
N TYR A 30 1.14 2.94 9.96
CA TYR A 30 0.94 4.09 9.07
C TYR A 30 1.78 5.28 9.52
N ASN A 31 1.66 5.65 10.79
CA ASN A 31 2.30 6.87 11.32
C ASN A 31 3.80 6.72 11.52
N SER A 32 4.27 5.54 11.92
CA SER A 32 5.69 5.34 12.24
C SER A 32 6.54 4.96 11.03
N THR A 33 5.94 4.34 10.00
CA THR A 33 6.71 3.74 8.92
C THR A 33 6.17 4.09 7.54
N THR A 34 4.88 3.85 7.28
CA THR A 34 4.33 3.90 5.94
C THR A 34 4.28 5.33 5.40
N LEU A 35 3.71 6.26 6.16
CA LEU A 35 3.63 7.67 5.73
C LEU A 35 5.00 8.34 5.66
N PRO A 36 5.90 8.18 6.65
CA PRO A 36 7.26 8.70 6.52
C PRO A 36 8.00 8.19 5.28
N HIS A 37 7.83 6.90 4.93
CA HIS A 37 8.44 6.33 3.75
C HIS A 37 7.87 6.95 2.46
N ALA A 38 6.54 7.16 2.40
CA ALA A 38 5.92 7.82 1.25
C ALA A 38 6.46 9.24 1.06
N LYS A 39 6.61 9.99 2.16
CA LYS A 39 7.17 11.34 2.11
C LYS A 39 8.62 11.31 1.64
N ASP A 40 9.41 10.33 2.09
CA ASP A 40 10.79 10.20 1.69
C ASP A 40 10.93 9.93 0.19
N ILE A 41 10.19 8.98 -0.35
CA ILE A 41 10.29 8.66 -1.79
C ILE A 41 9.75 9.79 -2.66
N SER A 42 8.87 10.65 -2.14
CA SER A 42 8.38 11.82 -2.89
C SER A 42 9.46 12.87 -3.07
N HIS A 43 10.52 12.85 -2.26
CA HIS A 43 11.64 13.79 -2.35
C HIS A 43 12.85 13.20 -3.07
N THR A 44 13.18 11.94 -2.79
CA THR A 44 14.44 11.34 -3.25
C THR A 44 14.26 10.08 -4.09
N TYR A 45 13.11 9.69 -4.39
CA TYR A 45 12.63 8.39 -4.90
C TYR A 45 13.56 7.22 -4.60
N ASN A 46 13.26 6.51 -3.53
CA ASN A 46 13.89 5.26 -3.16
C ASN A 46 12.89 4.13 -3.42
N SER A 47 13.25 3.16 -4.26
CA SER A 47 12.35 2.06 -4.64
C SER A 47 12.38 0.88 -3.66
N ASP A 48 13.04 1.02 -2.50
CA ASP A 48 13.06 -0.04 -1.49
C ASP A 48 11.68 -0.28 -0.90
N GLY A 49 11.37 -1.55 -0.64
CA GLY A 49 10.08 -1.94 -0.09
C GLY A 49 8.98 -1.98 -1.13
N ILE A 50 7.74 -1.94 -0.68
CA ILE A 50 6.56 -1.98 -1.55
C ILE A 50 6.17 -0.56 -1.89
N VAL A 51 6.45 -0.14 -3.13
CA VAL A 51 6.22 1.25 -3.57
C VAL A 51 5.56 1.27 -4.94
N TYR A 52 4.93 2.40 -5.27
CA TYR A 52 4.39 2.67 -6.60
C TYR A 52 4.32 4.17 -6.80
N ARG A 53 4.23 4.62 -8.04
CA ARG A 53 4.12 6.06 -8.31
C ARG A 53 3.31 6.33 -9.58
N ARG A 54 2.83 7.58 -9.70
CA ARG A 54 2.14 8.13 -10.87
C ARG A 54 0.68 7.71 -11.03
N GLU A 55 0.13 6.90 -10.15
CA GLU A 55 -1.27 6.51 -10.21
C GLU A 55 -2.05 7.20 -9.09
N SER A 56 -3.21 7.77 -9.42
CA SER A 56 -4.07 8.45 -8.45
C SER A 56 -5.14 7.54 -7.85
N ASP A 57 -5.46 6.42 -8.50
CA ASP A 57 -6.51 5.51 -8.07
C ASP A 57 -5.93 4.38 -7.23
N GLY A 58 -6.32 4.32 -5.95
CA GLY A 58 -5.81 3.31 -5.03
C GLY A 58 -6.15 1.88 -5.43
N SER A 59 -7.32 1.65 -6.01
CA SER A 59 -7.68 0.29 -6.44
C SER A 59 -6.81 -0.17 -7.61
N VAL A 60 -6.40 0.73 -8.49
CA VAL A 60 -5.48 0.40 -9.59
C VAL A 60 -4.10 0.05 -9.03
N VAL A 61 -3.61 0.83 -8.06
CA VAL A 61 -2.32 0.55 -7.41
C VAL A 61 -2.35 -0.82 -6.74
N ALA A 62 -3.42 -1.13 -6.01
CA ALA A 62 -3.57 -2.43 -5.36
C ALA A 62 -3.55 -3.57 -6.38
N ASN A 63 -4.26 -3.42 -7.50
CA ASN A 63 -4.27 -4.43 -8.55
C ASN A 63 -2.89 -4.60 -9.20
N LYS A 64 -2.13 -3.52 -9.36
CA LYS A 64 -0.74 -3.61 -9.86
C LYS A 64 0.13 -4.39 -8.91
N TRP A 65 0.06 -4.11 -7.62
CA TRP A 65 0.80 -4.85 -6.61
C TRP A 65 0.39 -6.34 -6.62
N LEU A 66 -0.91 -6.63 -6.69
CA LEU A 66 -1.41 -8.01 -6.69
C LEU A 66 -1.15 -8.75 -8.00
N SER A 67 -0.74 -8.06 -9.04
CA SER A 67 -0.35 -8.66 -10.34
C SER A 67 1.16 -8.85 -10.47
N SER A 68 1.92 -8.52 -9.43
CA SER A 68 3.38 -8.60 -9.41
C SER A 68 3.86 -9.69 -8.45
N GLY A 69 5.17 -9.81 -8.27
CA GLY A 69 5.75 -10.75 -7.31
C GLY A 69 5.40 -10.44 -5.85
N ILE A 70 4.93 -9.23 -5.58
CA ILE A 70 4.48 -8.83 -4.23
C ILE A 70 3.19 -9.56 -3.83
N ARG A 71 2.44 -10.10 -4.80
CA ARG A 71 1.18 -10.82 -4.51
C ARG A 71 1.35 -11.86 -3.42
N GLU A 72 2.43 -12.62 -3.44
CA GLU A 72 2.65 -13.67 -2.45
C GLU A 72 2.73 -13.11 -1.03
N LEU A 73 3.32 -11.93 -0.87
CA LEU A 73 3.42 -11.26 0.42
C LEU A 73 2.06 -10.76 0.90
N LEU A 74 1.31 -10.10 0.00
CA LEU A 74 0.00 -9.53 0.33
C LEU A 74 -1.08 -10.59 0.53
N MET A 75 -0.92 -11.77 -0.05
CA MET A 75 -1.86 -12.88 0.05
C MET A 75 -1.40 -13.94 1.06
N SER A 76 -0.39 -13.63 1.87
CA SER A 76 0.10 -14.55 2.89
C SER A 76 -0.93 -14.73 4.02
N PRO A 77 -1.22 -15.97 4.44
CA PRO A 77 -2.09 -16.20 5.59
C PRO A 77 -1.48 -15.72 6.91
N ASP A 78 -0.17 -15.49 6.94
CA ASP A 78 0.54 -15.02 8.15
C ASP A 78 0.44 -13.51 8.33
N ALA A 79 0.11 -12.77 7.29
CA ALA A 79 -0.05 -11.31 7.38
C ALA A 79 -1.36 -10.99 8.12
N THR A 80 -1.29 -10.08 9.10
CA THR A 80 -2.44 -9.70 9.93
C THR A 80 -2.79 -8.22 9.87
N LYS A 81 -1.81 -7.35 9.63
CA LYS A 81 -1.97 -5.90 9.65
C LYS A 81 -1.29 -5.28 8.44
N ALA A 82 -1.80 -4.15 8.01
CA ALA A 82 -1.16 -3.39 6.94
C ALA A 82 -1.52 -1.91 7.02
N ALA A 83 -0.72 -1.10 6.35
CA ALA A 83 -1.02 0.30 6.13
C ALA A 83 -0.53 0.70 4.74
N VAL A 84 -1.26 1.61 4.11
CA VAL A 84 -0.91 2.16 2.80
C VAL A 84 -0.89 3.68 2.94
N ALA A 85 0.09 4.32 2.32
CA ALA A 85 0.17 5.78 2.27
C ALA A 85 0.29 6.24 0.83
N CYS A 86 -0.30 7.40 0.56
CA CYS A 86 -0.22 8.07 -0.72
C CYS A 86 0.12 9.54 -0.47
N VAL A 87 1.20 10.02 -1.09
CA VAL A 87 1.66 11.40 -0.96
C VAL A 87 1.76 11.99 -2.36
N VAL A 88 1.31 13.23 -2.51
CA VAL A 88 1.41 13.97 -3.78
C VAL A 88 2.57 14.96 -3.66
N ALA A 89 3.55 14.83 -4.55
CA ALA A 89 4.70 15.72 -4.58
C ALA A 89 4.32 17.08 -5.19
N GLY A 90 5.23 18.06 -5.06
CA GLY A 90 5.00 19.39 -5.57
C GLY A 90 4.75 19.47 -7.08
N ASP A 91 5.23 18.49 -7.85
CA ASP A 91 5.01 18.40 -9.28
C ASP A 91 3.71 17.65 -9.66
N GLY A 92 2.91 17.26 -8.66
CA GLY A 92 1.67 16.52 -8.88
C GLY A 92 1.82 15.00 -8.98
N THR A 93 3.02 14.47 -8.82
CA THR A 93 3.25 13.02 -8.88
C THR A 93 2.78 12.35 -7.60
N TYR A 94 2.02 11.27 -7.75
CA TYR A 94 1.56 10.45 -6.64
C TYR A 94 2.61 9.40 -6.30
N TYR A 95 2.90 9.27 -5.00
CA TYR A 95 3.83 8.26 -4.48
C TYR A 95 3.13 7.40 -3.46
N TRP A 96 3.28 6.08 -3.59
CA TRP A 96 2.57 5.09 -2.79
C TRP A 96 3.55 4.18 -2.07
N THR A 97 3.23 3.88 -0.81
CA THR A 97 3.97 2.88 -0.02
C THR A 97 2.99 1.97 0.71
N LEU A 98 3.43 0.75 1.00
CA LEU A 98 2.67 -0.21 1.78
C LEU A 98 3.61 -0.94 2.73
N ASN A 99 3.16 -1.12 3.96
CA ASN A 99 3.84 -1.98 4.94
C ASN A 99 2.82 -2.95 5.52
N TYR A 100 3.29 -4.13 5.92
CA TYR A 100 2.43 -5.16 6.50
C TYR A 100 3.18 -5.90 7.61
N GLN A 101 2.41 -6.55 8.47
CA GLN A 101 2.94 -7.38 9.56
C GLN A 101 2.20 -8.71 9.64
#